data_9e08f0c96463d29305c4f4d9606d0360
#
_entry.id   9e08f0c96463d29305c4f4d9606d0360
#
_cell.length_a   1.000
_cell.length_b   1.000
_cell.length_c   1.000
_cell.angle_alpha   90.00
_cell.angle_beta   90.00
_cell.angle_gamma   90.00
#
_symmetry.space_group_name_H-M   'P 1'
#
loop_
_entity.id
_entity.type
_entity.pdbx_description
1 polymer ?
#
loop_
_entity_poly.entity_id
_entity_poly.type
_entity_poly.pdbx_seq_one_letter_code
_entity_poly.pdbx_strand_id
1 'polypeptide(L)'
;MTTDMQTTTLAPCTVAYIRVVGEYGKNYEPATNCLYQWAGAHGLADGECLFIYLDSPEITPADKCRTDICLTVPDDTATGNGIEKRHLPGGSYALIRRSVTDPAQYRVYWEEIMSAVIAAQLEIDDHPCFEQYHHYDAATGKADVSFCVAVVL
;
A
#
# COMPACT_ATOMS: atom_id res chain seq x y z
N MET A 1 13.84 19.99 -12.01
CA MET A 1 12.90 18.97 -12.47
C MET A 1 11.68 18.98 -11.60
N THR A 2 10.51 19.07 -12.21
CA THR A 2 9.26 19.06 -11.45
C THR A 2 8.79 17.62 -11.25
N THR A 3 8.45 17.28 -10.01
CA THR A 3 7.79 16.03 -9.72
C THR A 3 6.31 16.18 -10.07
N ASP A 4 5.73 15.19 -10.72
CA ASP A 4 4.31 15.15 -11.05
C ASP A 4 3.46 14.67 -9.87
N MET A 5 3.79 15.13 -8.67
CA MET A 5 3.03 14.87 -7.47
C MET A 5 1.63 15.46 -7.57
N GLN A 6 0.65 14.65 -7.23
CA GLN A 6 -0.75 15.05 -7.17
C GLN A 6 -1.22 15.01 -5.72
N THR A 7 -2.20 15.84 -5.40
CA THR A 7 -2.91 15.76 -4.13
C THR A 7 -4.37 15.40 -4.39
N THR A 8 -4.94 14.57 -3.52
CA THR A 8 -6.30 14.10 -3.67
C THR A 8 -6.90 13.80 -2.30
N THR A 9 -8.22 13.67 -2.26
CA THR A 9 -8.93 13.19 -1.08
C THR A 9 -9.47 11.80 -1.39
N LEU A 10 -9.12 10.83 -0.53
CA LEU A 10 -9.60 9.46 -0.65
C LEU A 10 -10.75 9.24 0.33
N ALA A 11 -11.80 8.54 -0.15
CA ALA A 11 -12.92 8.17 0.69
C ALA A 11 -12.49 7.09 1.70
N PRO A 12 -13.14 7.04 2.88
CA PRO A 12 -12.97 5.89 3.78
C PRO A 12 -13.32 4.59 3.08
N CYS A 13 -12.61 3.54 3.43
CA CYS A 13 -12.89 2.21 2.86
C CYS A 13 -12.58 1.12 3.87
N THR A 14 -13.10 -0.08 3.60
CA THR A 14 -12.81 -1.28 4.38
C THR A 14 -11.90 -2.18 3.57
N VAL A 15 -10.92 -2.77 4.23
CA VAL A 15 -9.99 -3.72 3.59
C VAL A 15 -9.99 -5.05 4.33
N ALA A 16 -9.89 -6.12 3.56
CA ALA A 16 -9.49 -7.43 4.08
C ALA A 16 -7.98 -7.52 3.93
N TYR A 17 -7.28 -8.05 4.92
CA TYR A 17 -5.82 -8.03 4.88
C TYR A 17 -5.18 -9.22 5.56
N ILE A 18 -3.92 -9.46 5.17
CA ILE A 18 -3.01 -10.39 5.85
C ILE A 18 -1.78 -9.58 6.24
N ARG A 19 -1.35 -9.71 7.50
CA ARG A 19 -0.15 -9.05 8.00
C ARG A 19 1.05 -9.95 7.82
N VAL A 20 2.10 -9.42 7.18
CA VAL A 20 3.39 -10.07 7.04
C VAL A 20 4.39 -9.36 7.94
N VAL A 21 5.08 -10.12 8.80
CA VAL A 21 6.13 -9.60 9.68
C VAL A 21 7.47 -10.05 9.12
N GLY A 22 8.37 -9.11 8.87
CA GLY A 22 9.68 -9.35 8.32
C GLY A 22 10.18 -8.22 7.45
N GLU A 23 11.34 -8.40 6.87
CA GLU A 23 11.97 -7.40 6.01
C GLU A 23 11.04 -7.00 4.85
N TYR A 24 10.90 -5.70 4.64
CA TYR A 24 10.08 -5.19 3.55
C TYR A 24 10.56 -5.70 2.19
N GLY A 25 9.61 -6.07 1.35
CA GLY A 25 9.86 -6.64 0.03
C GLY A 25 10.06 -8.14 0.01
N LYS A 26 10.02 -8.81 1.15
CA LYS A 26 10.27 -10.26 1.25
C LYS A 26 9.06 -11.00 1.81
N ASN A 27 8.85 -12.22 1.31
CA ASN A 27 7.86 -13.17 1.80
C ASN A 27 6.39 -12.73 1.58
N TYR A 28 6.16 -11.86 0.60
CA TYR A 28 4.80 -11.39 0.30
C TYR A 28 3.98 -12.38 -0.53
N GLU A 29 4.63 -13.22 -1.34
CA GLU A 29 3.94 -14.08 -2.30
C GLU A 29 2.94 -15.04 -1.64
N PRO A 30 3.30 -15.79 -0.57
CA PRO A 30 2.33 -16.70 0.06
C PRO A 30 1.11 -15.97 0.61
N ALA A 31 1.31 -14.81 1.25
CA ALA A 31 0.22 -14.02 1.81
C ALA A 31 -0.66 -13.43 0.70
N THR A 32 -0.06 -12.92 -0.37
CA THR A 32 -0.78 -12.38 -1.51
C THR A 32 -1.64 -13.47 -2.17
N ASN A 33 -1.07 -14.65 -2.40
CA ASN A 33 -1.80 -15.76 -2.99
C ASN A 33 -2.97 -16.20 -2.10
N CYS A 34 -2.76 -16.26 -0.80
CA CYS A 34 -3.80 -16.64 0.15
C CYS A 34 -4.95 -15.62 0.13
N LEU A 35 -4.64 -14.33 0.15
CA LEU A 35 -5.64 -13.27 0.11
C LEU A 35 -6.47 -13.33 -1.18
N TYR A 36 -5.81 -13.48 -2.33
CA TYR A 36 -6.51 -13.54 -3.62
C TYR A 36 -7.30 -14.82 -3.82
N GLN A 37 -6.85 -15.94 -3.30
CA GLN A 37 -7.65 -17.17 -3.30
C GLN A 37 -8.94 -17.01 -2.50
N TRP A 38 -8.83 -16.43 -1.31
CA TRP A 38 -9.99 -16.13 -0.50
C TRP A 38 -10.94 -15.17 -1.22
N ALA A 39 -10.40 -14.09 -1.78
CA ALA A 39 -11.20 -13.08 -2.48
C ALA A 39 -11.90 -13.67 -3.71
N GLY A 40 -11.19 -14.50 -4.49
CA GLY A 40 -11.79 -15.17 -5.66
C GLY A 40 -12.94 -16.08 -5.29
N ALA A 41 -12.83 -16.82 -4.17
CA ALA A 41 -13.90 -17.68 -3.68
C ALA A 41 -15.13 -16.91 -3.22
N HIS A 42 -14.97 -15.62 -2.87
CA HIS A 42 -16.05 -14.77 -2.38
C HIS A 42 -16.49 -13.70 -3.39
N GLY A 43 -15.97 -13.74 -4.62
CA GLY A 43 -16.31 -12.76 -5.64
C GLY A 43 -15.77 -11.36 -5.37
N LEU A 44 -14.65 -11.24 -4.64
CA LEU A 44 -14.10 -9.97 -4.19
C LEU A 44 -12.74 -9.63 -4.81
N ALA A 45 -12.28 -10.38 -5.79
CA ALA A 45 -10.95 -10.22 -6.37
C ALA A 45 -10.75 -8.94 -7.18
N ASP A 46 -11.84 -8.20 -7.48
CA ASP A 46 -11.78 -6.96 -8.24
C ASP A 46 -11.49 -5.72 -7.38
N GLY A 47 -11.33 -5.89 -6.07
CA GLY A 47 -10.97 -4.80 -5.17
C GLY A 47 -9.59 -4.21 -5.46
N GLU A 48 -9.34 -3.03 -4.93
CA GLU A 48 -8.04 -2.38 -5.04
C GLU A 48 -7.04 -3.02 -4.08
N CYS A 49 -5.82 -3.27 -4.57
CA CYS A 49 -4.73 -3.86 -3.78
C CYS A 49 -3.88 -2.75 -3.18
N LEU A 50 -3.76 -2.75 -1.84
CA LEU A 50 -2.97 -1.78 -1.10
C LEU A 50 -1.94 -2.50 -0.25
N PHE A 51 -0.69 -2.00 -0.24
CA PHE A 51 0.35 -2.47 0.66
C PHE A 51 0.62 -1.36 1.66
N ILE A 52 0.28 -1.57 2.93
CA ILE A 52 0.46 -0.60 4.01
C ILE A 52 1.70 -0.97 4.80
N TYR A 53 2.64 -0.05 4.90
CA TYR A 53 3.87 -0.24 5.66
C TYR A 53 3.71 0.44 7.01
N LEU A 54 3.74 -0.34 8.09
CA LEU A 54 3.37 0.11 9.43
C LEU A 54 4.55 0.62 10.26
N ASP A 55 5.77 0.31 9.85
CA ASP A 55 6.96 0.61 10.63
C ASP A 55 8.00 1.34 9.79
N SER A 56 8.87 2.10 10.46
CA SER A 56 10.03 2.72 9.80
C SER A 56 11.23 1.79 9.91
N PRO A 57 11.87 1.41 8.79
CA PRO A 57 13.08 0.59 8.84
C PRO A 57 14.24 1.26 9.55
N GLU A 58 14.20 2.59 9.72
CA GLU A 58 15.22 3.34 10.45
C GLU A 58 15.10 3.16 11.95
N ILE A 59 13.91 2.81 12.45
CA ILE A 59 13.61 2.68 13.88
C ILE A 59 13.37 1.22 14.25
N THR A 60 12.65 0.48 13.40
CA THR A 60 12.23 -0.90 13.65
C THR A 60 13.20 -1.86 12.99
N PRO A 61 13.71 -2.89 13.70
CA PRO A 61 14.54 -3.91 13.06
C PRO A 61 13.83 -4.56 11.87
N ALA A 62 14.59 -4.90 10.83
CA ALA A 62 14.03 -5.41 9.58
C ALA A 62 13.15 -6.65 9.78
N ASP A 63 13.55 -7.55 10.67
CA ASP A 63 12.80 -8.79 10.95
C ASP A 63 11.51 -8.56 11.75
N LYS A 64 11.26 -7.34 12.21
CA LYS A 64 10.06 -6.96 12.97
C LYS A 64 9.16 -5.97 12.25
N CYS A 65 9.55 -5.52 11.06
CA CYS A 65 8.71 -4.64 10.26
C CYS A 65 7.44 -5.36 9.82
N ARG A 66 6.34 -4.62 9.78
CA ARG A 66 5.02 -5.18 9.46
C ARG A 66 4.50 -4.56 8.18
N THR A 67 3.99 -5.41 7.29
CA THR A 67 3.29 -5.00 6.08
C THR A 67 1.89 -5.60 6.09
N ASP A 68 0.87 -4.77 5.91
CA ASP A 68 -0.49 -5.26 5.68
C ASP A 68 -0.73 -5.30 4.18
N ILE A 69 -0.96 -6.51 3.66
CA ILE A 69 -1.35 -6.72 2.26
C ILE A 69 -2.87 -6.72 2.24
N CYS A 70 -3.45 -5.72 1.58
CA CYS A 70 -4.86 -5.39 1.69
C CYS A 70 -5.56 -5.46 0.35
N LEU A 71 -6.85 -5.79 0.41
CA LEU A 71 -7.76 -5.73 -0.73
C LEU A 71 -9.03 -5.00 -0.27
N THR A 72 -9.46 -3.99 -1.01
CA THR A 72 -10.69 -3.28 -0.65
C THR A 72 -11.90 -4.19 -0.83
N VAL A 73 -12.79 -4.16 0.15
CA VAL A 73 -13.98 -5.02 0.20
C VAL A 73 -15.17 -4.21 0.71
N PRO A 74 -16.42 -4.67 0.47
CA PRO A 74 -17.58 -4.06 1.10
C PRO A 74 -17.52 -4.12 2.63
N ASP A 75 -18.09 -3.13 3.30
CA ASP A 75 -18.03 -2.99 4.76
C ASP A 75 -18.59 -4.21 5.50
N ASP A 76 -19.57 -4.89 4.95
CA ASP A 76 -20.23 -6.03 5.55
C ASP A 76 -19.58 -7.38 5.25
N THR A 77 -18.41 -7.36 4.62
CA THR A 77 -17.70 -8.60 4.26
C THR A 77 -17.30 -9.36 5.53
N ALA A 78 -17.64 -10.65 5.58
CA ALA A 78 -17.21 -11.53 6.65
C ALA A 78 -15.79 -12.04 6.35
N THR A 79 -14.93 -12.02 7.38
CA THR A 79 -13.54 -12.50 7.27
C THR A 79 -13.28 -13.58 8.30
N GLY A 80 -12.20 -14.32 8.10
CA GLY A 80 -11.78 -15.40 8.98
C GLY A 80 -10.67 -16.20 8.32
N ASN A 81 -10.22 -17.29 8.95
CA ASN A 81 -9.17 -18.19 8.42
C ASN A 81 -7.86 -17.46 8.10
N GLY A 82 -7.45 -16.54 9.00
CA GLY A 82 -6.22 -15.77 8.81
C GLY A 82 -6.40 -14.48 8.02
N ILE A 83 -7.58 -14.24 7.46
CA ILE A 83 -7.93 -12.97 6.81
C ILE A 83 -8.60 -12.08 7.84
N GLU A 84 -8.07 -10.87 8.01
CA GLU A 84 -8.61 -9.89 8.95
C GLU A 84 -9.23 -8.71 8.20
N LYS A 85 -9.97 -7.88 8.91
CA LYS A 85 -10.65 -6.73 8.34
C LYS A 85 -10.32 -5.49 9.16
N ARG A 86 -10.08 -4.37 8.46
CA ARG A 86 -9.94 -3.08 9.14
C ARG A 86 -10.55 -1.98 8.29
N HIS A 87 -10.93 -0.91 8.95
CA HIS A 87 -11.45 0.29 8.30
C HIS A 87 -10.33 1.31 8.13
N LEU A 88 -10.19 1.86 6.92
CA LEU A 88 -9.25 2.94 6.65
C LEU A 88 -10.02 4.26 6.62
N PRO A 89 -9.55 5.29 7.32
CA PRO A 89 -10.33 6.52 7.48
C PRO A 89 -10.40 7.39 6.23
N GLY A 90 -9.55 7.14 5.24
CA GLY A 90 -9.43 8.05 4.11
C GLY A 90 -8.74 9.34 4.52
N GLY A 91 -8.94 10.40 3.74
CA GLY A 91 -8.37 11.71 4.00
C GLY A 91 -7.56 12.23 2.85
N SER A 92 -6.73 13.24 3.11
CA SER A 92 -5.92 13.89 2.08
C SER A 92 -4.61 13.14 1.86
N TYR A 93 -4.24 12.98 0.60
CA TYR A 93 -3.03 12.26 0.20
C TYR A 93 -2.28 13.00 -0.88
N ALA A 94 -0.95 12.98 -0.78
CA ALA A 94 -0.05 13.32 -1.86
C ALA A 94 0.44 12.02 -2.49
N LEU A 95 0.48 11.95 -3.80
CA LEU A 95 0.87 10.72 -4.48
C LEU A 95 1.65 10.99 -5.76
N ILE A 96 2.47 10.01 -6.14
CA ILE A 96 3.03 9.88 -7.49
C ILE A 96 2.69 8.48 -8.00
N ARG A 97 2.45 8.37 -9.31
CA ARG A 97 2.21 7.09 -9.97
C ARG A 97 3.40 6.76 -10.85
N ARG A 98 3.94 5.56 -10.69
CA ARG A 98 5.17 5.12 -11.37
C ARG A 98 5.06 3.70 -11.87
N SER A 99 5.72 3.43 -13.00
CA SER A 99 5.97 2.07 -13.44
C SER A 99 7.21 1.56 -12.72
N VAL A 100 7.08 0.40 -12.06
CA VAL A 100 8.18 -0.26 -11.37
C VAL A 100 8.63 -1.43 -12.24
N THR A 101 9.88 -1.43 -12.65
CA THR A 101 10.48 -2.48 -13.49
C THR A 101 11.59 -3.24 -12.76
N ASP A 102 11.99 -2.77 -11.58
CA ASP A 102 13.05 -3.35 -10.76
C ASP A 102 12.71 -3.13 -9.28
N PRO A 103 12.85 -4.13 -8.41
CA PRO A 103 12.53 -3.97 -6.99
C PRO A 103 13.26 -2.84 -6.28
N ALA A 104 14.46 -2.48 -6.72
CA ALA A 104 15.22 -1.37 -6.13
C ALA A 104 14.53 -0.01 -6.33
N GLN A 105 13.63 0.10 -7.31
CA GLN A 105 12.92 1.36 -7.59
C GLN A 105 11.89 1.72 -6.54
N TYR A 106 11.37 0.77 -5.77
CA TYR A 106 10.40 1.08 -4.70
C TYR A 106 10.97 2.09 -3.72
N ARG A 107 12.18 1.88 -3.26
CA ARG A 107 12.84 2.81 -2.35
C ARG A 107 13.05 4.17 -2.98
N VAL A 108 13.48 4.19 -4.24
CA VAL A 108 13.72 5.44 -4.99
C VAL A 108 12.44 6.26 -5.09
N TYR A 109 11.32 5.62 -5.42
CA TYR A 109 10.04 6.33 -5.57
C TYR A 109 9.46 6.78 -4.23
N TRP A 110 9.64 6.02 -3.15
CA TRP A 110 9.28 6.48 -1.82
C TRP A 110 10.08 7.72 -1.42
N GLU A 111 11.37 7.75 -1.69
CA GLU A 111 12.21 8.91 -1.44
C GLU A 111 11.77 10.10 -2.30
N GLU A 112 11.38 9.86 -3.55
CA GLU A 112 10.89 10.90 -4.46
C GLU A 112 9.62 11.55 -3.93
N ILE A 113 8.60 10.78 -3.52
CA ILE A 113 7.36 11.35 -3.00
C ILE A 113 7.59 12.07 -1.67
N MET A 114 8.41 11.52 -0.78
CA MET A 114 8.70 12.18 0.49
C MET A 114 9.42 13.51 0.27
N SER A 115 10.37 13.57 -0.65
CA SER A 115 11.07 14.80 -1.01
C SER A 115 10.11 15.84 -1.60
N ALA A 116 9.18 15.40 -2.44
CA ALA A 116 8.19 16.29 -3.05
C ALA A 116 7.22 16.87 -2.00
N VAL A 117 6.81 16.06 -1.04
CA VAL A 117 5.95 16.50 0.07
C VAL A 117 6.66 17.57 0.90
N ILE A 118 7.92 17.34 1.23
CA ILE A 118 8.74 18.29 1.99
C ILE A 118 8.93 19.59 1.20
N ALA A 119 9.27 19.50 -0.08
CA ALA A 119 9.47 20.65 -0.95
C ALA A 119 8.19 21.50 -1.09
N ALA A 120 7.02 20.84 -1.10
CA ALA A 120 5.73 21.53 -1.15
C ALA A 120 5.28 22.05 0.22
N GLN A 121 6.05 21.82 1.26
CA GLN A 121 5.75 22.25 2.64
C GLN A 121 4.43 21.69 3.17
N LEU A 122 4.09 20.47 2.76
CA LEU A 122 2.92 19.76 3.26
C LEU A 122 3.26 19.06 4.57
N GLU A 123 2.34 19.12 5.53
CA GLU A 123 2.47 18.39 6.79
C GLU A 123 2.04 16.93 6.59
N ILE A 124 2.85 15.99 7.08
CA ILE A 124 2.51 14.57 7.03
C ILE A 124 1.52 14.26 8.14
N ASP A 125 0.41 13.59 7.77
CA ASP A 125 -0.62 13.18 8.70
C ASP A 125 -0.32 11.79 9.27
N ASP A 126 -1.05 11.39 10.31
CA ASP A 126 -0.88 10.10 10.98
C ASP A 126 -1.67 8.96 10.33
N HIS A 127 -2.40 9.22 9.25
CA HIS A 127 -3.09 8.18 8.49
C HIS A 127 -2.08 7.25 7.80
N PRO A 128 -2.46 6.00 7.49
CA PRO A 128 -1.54 5.07 6.85
C PRO A 128 -1.06 5.56 5.49
N CYS A 129 0.25 5.46 5.25
CA CYS A 129 0.84 5.60 3.92
C CYS A 129 0.87 4.24 3.25
N PHE A 130 0.65 4.20 1.93
CA PHE A 130 0.53 2.91 1.25
C PHE A 130 0.94 2.99 -0.21
N GLU A 131 1.22 1.81 -0.78
CA GLU A 131 1.34 1.60 -2.22
C GLU A 131 0.01 1.05 -2.72
N GLN A 132 -0.55 1.67 -3.74
CA GLN A 132 -1.73 1.16 -4.43
C GLN A 132 -1.31 0.54 -5.76
N TYR A 133 -1.57 -0.74 -5.94
CA TYR A 133 -1.22 -1.45 -7.16
C TYR A 133 -2.37 -1.36 -8.15
N HIS A 134 -2.13 -0.70 -9.28
CA HIS A 134 -3.08 -0.63 -10.40
C HIS A 134 -2.94 -1.84 -11.31
N HIS A 135 -1.72 -2.36 -11.43
CA HIS A 135 -1.42 -3.55 -12.22
C HIS A 135 -0.14 -4.19 -11.71
N TYR A 136 -0.09 -5.51 -11.75
CA TYR A 136 1.11 -6.28 -11.43
C TYR A 136 1.21 -7.47 -12.37
N ASP A 137 2.37 -7.60 -13.04
CA ASP A 137 2.66 -8.72 -13.92
C ASP A 137 3.59 -9.71 -13.19
N ALA A 138 3.02 -10.85 -12.78
CA ALA A 138 3.77 -11.85 -12.02
C ALA A 138 4.89 -12.49 -12.85
N ALA A 139 4.78 -12.51 -14.19
CA ALA A 139 5.78 -13.10 -15.06
C ALA A 139 7.06 -12.26 -15.14
N THR A 140 6.93 -10.93 -15.08
CA THR A 140 8.05 -10.00 -15.24
C THR A 140 8.40 -9.24 -13.95
N GLY A 141 7.48 -9.23 -12.97
CA GLY A 141 7.61 -8.40 -11.77
C GLY A 141 7.33 -6.93 -11.99
N LYS A 142 6.93 -6.53 -13.20
CA LYS A 142 6.60 -5.14 -13.49
C LYS A 142 5.27 -4.74 -12.85
N ALA A 143 5.21 -3.52 -12.35
CA ALA A 143 4.02 -3.03 -11.66
C ALA A 143 3.73 -1.57 -12.02
N ASP A 144 2.45 -1.21 -11.93
CA ASP A 144 1.97 0.17 -12.02
C ASP A 144 1.46 0.53 -10.64
N VAL A 145 2.14 1.46 -9.95
CA VAL A 145 1.96 1.69 -8.52
C VAL A 145 1.82 3.18 -8.24
N SER A 146 0.83 3.54 -7.42
CA SER A 146 0.76 4.86 -6.79
C SER A 146 1.35 4.80 -5.39
N PHE A 147 2.29 5.70 -5.11
CA PHE A 147 2.93 5.84 -3.80
C PHE A 147 2.23 6.98 -3.08
N CYS A 148 1.52 6.67 -2.00
CA CYS A 148 0.58 7.58 -1.36
C CYS A 148 1.04 7.93 0.05
N VAL A 149 1.20 9.23 0.32
CA VAL A 149 1.60 9.77 1.63
C VAL A 149 0.44 10.56 2.19
N ALA A 150 0.01 10.22 3.41
CA ALA A 150 -1.05 10.97 4.09
C ALA A 150 -0.55 12.35 4.47
N VAL A 151 -1.30 13.38 4.11
CA VAL A 151 -0.92 14.79 4.36
C VAL A 151 -2.09 15.58 4.91
N VAL A 152 -1.76 16.68 5.57
CA VAL A 152 -2.74 17.68 5.98
C VAL A 152 -2.76 18.77 4.90
N LEU A 153 -3.93 19.04 4.35
CA LEU A 153 -4.09 20.10 3.36
C LEU A 153 -4.80 21.32 3.95
#